data_5ed190c298668a9dc40d4a15c88c9e35
#
_entry.id   5ed190c298668a9dc40d4a15c88c9e35
#
_cell.length_a   1.000
_cell.length_b   1.000
_cell.length_c   1.000
_cell.angle_alpha   90.00
_cell.angle_beta   90.00
_cell.angle_gamma   90.00
#
_symmetry.space_group_name_H-M   'P 1'
#
loop_
_entity.id
_entity.type
_entity.pdbx_description
1 polymer ?
#
loop_
_entity_poly.entity_id
_entity_poly.type
_entity_poly.pdbx_seq_one_letter_code
_entity_poly.pdbx_strand_id
1 'polypeptide(L)'
;MSTIYQAKSIRTMDPHQPHATHIAIKDRHILAVGTADDIADWQSAWGPLEVNTDFAERTLMPGFIEGHAHMMEGLLWDYHYVGYYDREGPDGTIWPGLKSIDDVVAHLKQIQDTRDDPSEPLIAWGFDPIYFQGRRMSAADLDLVSAECPVAVLHASLHILNANNFIMDAADVKNADNSEFIRRDDSGQPTGEFLGQLGMYMAMRTTNLDLLAAASSPKTLQTFSQVARQTGVTTCTDLANPVPEGAEVAMRETVEKDSFPMRLVVAFQGNSLPPEESVARMQALQDKQSDKLRFSLVKFVADGSIQGFSARLKWPHYYNGAPNGLWYIEPDRLREYLTAFTQAGFQCHVHTNGDECTEVTLDAIEDALRAHPWPDHRHTLQHCQMASRAHFKRMKTLGVGVNLFSNHLYYWGDEHRAITMGPERAGRLDDAGGCLEEGVPLAIHSDAPVTALAPLFTAWCAVNRLSSKGVALGGESEKISVEQALYAITMGAAYSLKMDTEIGSLEVGKRADITILADDPIVVGAMGLKDISVIGTMVDGNVHLNQGRDA
;
A
#
# COMPACT_ATOMS: atom_id res chain seq x y z
N MET A 1 -0.46 -28.83 -18.79
CA MET A 1 0.52 -29.89 -18.41
C MET A 1 0.72 -29.85 -16.91
N SER A 2 1.13 -30.97 -16.32
CA SER A 2 1.43 -30.98 -14.87
C SER A 2 2.95 -31.03 -14.71
N THR A 3 3.50 -30.14 -13.88
CA THR A 3 4.94 -29.99 -13.65
C THR A 3 5.22 -30.07 -12.16
N ILE A 4 6.24 -30.82 -11.77
CA ILE A 4 6.78 -30.81 -10.42
C ILE A 4 7.96 -29.82 -10.41
N TYR A 5 7.91 -28.80 -9.56
CA TYR A 5 9.05 -27.92 -9.32
C TYR A 5 9.80 -28.39 -8.08
N GLN A 6 11.12 -28.55 -8.23
CA GLN A 6 12.06 -28.80 -7.14
C GLN A 6 12.61 -27.48 -6.65
N ALA A 7 12.69 -27.32 -5.32
CA ALA A 7 13.34 -26.18 -4.67
C ALA A 7 14.25 -26.63 -3.53
N LYS A 8 15.21 -25.78 -3.15
CA LYS A 8 16.03 -25.97 -1.95
C LYS A 8 15.18 -25.99 -0.69
N SER A 9 14.21 -25.08 -0.61
CA SER A 9 13.26 -24.96 0.49
C SER A 9 11.92 -24.43 -0.04
N ILE A 10 10.82 -24.99 0.45
CA ILE A 10 9.48 -24.46 0.24
C ILE A 10 8.89 -24.14 1.60
N ARG A 11 8.59 -22.86 1.86
CA ARG A 11 7.87 -22.36 3.03
C ARG A 11 6.42 -22.21 2.67
N THR A 12 5.59 -23.14 3.09
CA THR A 12 4.21 -23.26 2.58
C THR A 12 3.21 -22.28 3.20
N MET A 13 3.50 -21.76 4.39
CA MET A 13 2.54 -21.05 5.26
C MET A 13 1.30 -21.89 5.64
N ASP A 14 1.35 -23.19 5.41
CA ASP A 14 0.40 -24.17 5.95
C ASP A 14 0.95 -24.71 7.29
N PRO A 15 0.25 -24.50 8.42
CA PRO A 15 0.71 -24.99 9.73
C PRO A 15 0.79 -26.51 9.82
N HIS A 16 0.07 -27.25 8.97
CA HIS A 16 0.09 -28.73 8.95
C HIS A 16 1.28 -29.29 8.15
N GLN A 17 1.80 -28.52 7.19
CA GLN A 17 2.95 -28.91 6.37
C GLN A 17 3.85 -27.70 6.10
N PRO A 18 4.52 -27.13 7.12
CA PRO A 18 5.22 -25.85 6.99
C PRO A 18 6.45 -25.88 6.05
N HIS A 19 6.95 -27.06 5.73
CA HIS A 19 8.14 -27.28 4.92
C HIS A 19 7.92 -28.33 3.84
N ALA A 20 8.43 -28.05 2.64
CA ALA A 20 8.52 -28.99 1.53
C ALA A 20 9.79 -28.71 0.70
N THR A 21 10.02 -29.56 -0.32
CA THR A 21 11.08 -29.36 -1.33
C THR A 21 10.55 -29.54 -2.75
N HIS A 22 9.33 -30.05 -2.90
CA HIS A 22 8.71 -30.30 -4.19
C HIS A 22 7.25 -29.84 -4.17
N ILE A 23 6.82 -29.24 -5.26
CA ILE A 23 5.44 -28.81 -5.47
C ILE A 23 5.00 -29.21 -6.88
N ALA A 24 3.88 -29.93 -6.97
CA ALA A 24 3.27 -30.30 -8.24
C ALA A 24 2.17 -29.29 -8.60
N ILE A 25 2.24 -28.74 -9.80
CA ILE A 25 1.30 -27.76 -10.32
C ILE A 25 0.60 -28.34 -11.56
N LYS A 26 -0.70 -28.19 -11.62
CA LYS A 26 -1.50 -28.52 -12.79
C LYS A 26 -2.39 -27.35 -13.16
N ASP A 27 -2.27 -26.92 -14.40
CA ASP A 27 -2.99 -25.77 -14.93
C ASP A 27 -2.68 -24.52 -14.06
N ARG A 28 -3.63 -24.05 -13.26
CA ARG A 28 -3.47 -22.86 -12.40
C ARG A 28 -3.39 -23.19 -10.91
N HIS A 29 -3.39 -24.48 -10.52
CA HIS A 29 -3.57 -24.89 -9.13
C HIS A 29 -2.48 -25.81 -8.65
N ILE A 30 -2.26 -25.75 -7.35
CA ILE A 30 -1.38 -26.68 -6.62
C ILE A 30 -2.06 -28.05 -6.56
N LEU A 31 -1.40 -29.05 -7.11
CA LEU A 31 -1.86 -30.44 -7.13
C LEU A 31 -1.35 -31.22 -5.92
N ALA A 32 -0.10 -30.98 -5.53
CA ALA A 32 0.53 -31.59 -4.36
C ALA A 32 1.68 -30.74 -3.86
N VAL A 33 2.01 -30.91 -2.57
CA VAL A 33 3.18 -30.33 -1.90
C VAL A 33 3.83 -31.40 -1.07
N GLY A 34 5.16 -31.55 -1.12
CA GLY A 34 5.85 -32.62 -0.41
C GLY A 34 7.37 -32.62 -0.63
N THR A 35 7.94 -33.84 -0.63
CA THR A 35 9.38 -34.07 -0.76
C THR A 35 9.68 -34.97 -1.97
N ALA A 36 10.96 -35.27 -2.20
CA ALA A 36 11.35 -36.20 -3.26
C ALA A 36 10.74 -37.61 -3.07
N ASP A 37 10.47 -38.01 -1.84
CA ASP A 37 9.91 -39.33 -1.52
C ASP A 37 8.46 -39.49 -2.03
N ASP A 38 7.72 -38.38 -2.18
CA ASP A 38 6.33 -38.35 -2.60
C ASP A 38 6.17 -38.45 -4.14
N ILE A 39 7.24 -38.21 -4.93
CA ILE A 39 7.19 -38.13 -6.39
C ILE A 39 6.68 -39.43 -7.01
N ALA A 40 7.11 -40.59 -6.52
CA ALA A 40 6.70 -41.89 -7.06
C ALA A 40 5.19 -42.10 -6.91
N ASP A 41 4.62 -41.72 -5.78
CA ASP A 41 3.18 -41.81 -5.52
C ASP A 41 2.41 -40.81 -6.39
N TRP A 42 2.92 -39.58 -6.57
CA TRP A 42 2.31 -38.58 -7.47
C TRP A 42 2.30 -39.04 -8.91
N GLN A 43 3.41 -39.64 -9.40
CA GLN A 43 3.49 -40.19 -10.75
C GLN A 43 2.59 -41.40 -10.92
N SER A 44 2.44 -42.23 -9.89
CA SER A 44 1.51 -43.36 -9.88
C SER A 44 0.03 -42.90 -9.97
N ALA A 45 -0.29 -41.81 -9.25
CA ALA A 45 -1.65 -41.28 -9.19
C ALA A 45 -2.06 -40.51 -10.46
N TRP A 46 -1.12 -39.75 -11.06
CA TRP A 46 -1.46 -38.83 -12.15
C TRP A 46 -0.71 -39.04 -13.46
N GLY A 47 0.08 -40.11 -13.54
CA GLY A 47 0.95 -40.42 -14.70
C GLY A 47 2.30 -39.70 -14.64
N PRO A 48 3.12 -39.84 -15.70
CA PRO A 48 4.45 -39.25 -15.73
C PRO A 48 4.34 -37.71 -15.69
N LEU A 49 5.03 -37.12 -14.69
CA LEU A 49 5.15 -35.69 -14.48
C LEU A 49 6.58 -35.27 -14.80
N GLU A 50 6.74 -34.12 -15.45
CA GLU A 50 8.05 -33.51 -15.65
C GLU A 50 8.54 -32.91 -14.33
N VAL A 51 9.81 -33.16 -13.97
CA VAL A 51 10.46 -32.53 -12.83
C VAL A 51 11.33 -31.36 -13.35
N ASN A 52 10.91 -30.15 -13.03
CA ASN A 52 11.63 -28.94 -13.33
C ASN A 52 12.56 -28.59 -12.16
N THR A 53 13.84 -28.38 -12.44
CA THR A 53 14.90 -28.09 -11.44
C THR A 53 15.41 -26.65 -11.49
N ASP A 54 14.76 -25.76 -12.23
CA ASP A 54 15.19 -24.36 -12.37
C ASP A 54 15.26 -23.63 -11.01
N PHE A 55 14.49 -24.09 -10.01
CA PHE A 55 14.46 -23.52 -8.67
C PHE A 55 15.14 -24.39 -7.61
N ALA A 56 15.93 -25.41 -7.99
CA ALA A 56 16.56 -26.36 -7.05
C ALA A 56 17.46 -25.68 -5.99
N GLU A 57 18.02 -24.51 -6.30
CA GLU A 57 18.87 -23.72 -5.39
C GLU A 57 18.11 -22.53 -4.77
N ARG A 58 16.80 -22.42 -4.99
CA ARG A 58 15.96 -21.27 -4.57
C ARG A 58 15.01 -21.66 -3.45
N THR A 59 14.49 -20.64 -2.77
CA THR A 59 13.38 -20.80 -1.81
C THR A 59 12.08 -20.36 -2.45
N LEU A 60 11.06 -21.19 -2.34
CA LEU A 60 9.71 -20.87 -2.77
C LEU A 60 8.82 -20.54 -1.56
N MET A 61 8.01 -19.52 -1.72
CA MET A 61 6.99 -19.10 -0.76
C MET A 61 5.66 -18.87 -1.47
N PRO A 62 4.53 -18.84 -0.74
CA PRO A 62 3.31 -18.26 -1.31
C PRO A 62 3.60 -16.88 -1.87
N GLY A 63 2.98 -16.55 -2.98
CA GLY A 63 3.10 -15.21 -3.55
C GLY A 63 2.76 -14.14 -2.52
N PHE A 64 3.61 -13.14 -2.40
CA PHE A 64 3.35 -12.04 -1.46
C PHE A 64 2.12 -11.27 -1.88
N ILE A 65 1.39 -10.79 -0.88
CA ILE A 65 0.13 -10.08 -1.06
C ILE A 65 0.28 -8.69 -0.46
N GLU A 66 0.15 -7.68 -1.30
CA GLU A 66 0.09 -6.30 -0.84
C GLU A 66 -1.36 -5.90 -0.61
N GLY A 67 -1.75 -5.85 0.65
CA GLY A 67 -3.13 -5.59 1.07
C GLY A 67 -3.52 -4.11 1.08
N HIS A 68 -2.59 -3.20 0.77
CA HIS A 68 -2.83 -1.76 0.68
C HIS A 68 -1.77 -1.06 -0.18
N ALA A 69 -2.11 -0.81 -1.41
CA ALA A 69 -1.33 0.02 -2.33
C ALA A 69 -2.26 0.83 -3.25
N HIS A 70 -1.67 1.67 -4.07
CA HIS A 70 -2.36 2.47 -5.08
C HIS A 70 -1.66 2.28 -6.42
N MET A 71 -2.37 1.78 -7.42
CA MET A 71 -1.79 1.56 -8.75
C MET A 71 -1.40 2.85 -9.47
N MET A 72 -1.77 4.02 -8.91
CA MET A 72 -1.23 5.32 -9.31
C MET A 72 0.31 5.35 -9.29
N GLU A 73 0.98 4.51 -8.51
CA GLU A 73 2.45 4.39 -8.56
C GLU A 73 2.96 4.14 -9.98
N GLY A 74 2.26 3.32 -10.76
CA GLY A 74 2.64 3.07 -12.16
C GLY A 74 2.64 4.33 -13.03
N LEU A 75 1.72 5.28 -12.75
CA LEU A 75 1.69 6.58 -13.41
C LEU A 75 2.80 7.51 -12.92
N LEU A 76 3.07 7.49 -11.61
CA LEU A 76 4.05 8.40 -11.01
C LEU A 76 5.47 8.18 -11.58
N TRP A 77 5.79 6.98 -12.05
CA TRP A 77 7.06 6.68 -12.71
C TRP A 77 7.22 7.31 -14.11
N ASP A 78 6.17 7.92 -14.65
CA ASP A 78 6.28 8.80 -15.84
C ASP A 78 6.81 10.19 -15.46
N TYR A 79 6.92 10.51 -14.16
CA TYR A 79 7.36 11.79 -13.62
C TYR A 79 8.62 11.65 -12.76
N HIS A 80 9.13 12.76 -12.23
CA HIS A 80 10.43 12.82 -11.58
C HIS A 80 10.32 12.54 -10.09
N TYR A 81 11.02 11.51 -9.61
CA TYR A 81 11.10 11.22 -8.18
C TYR A 81 12.01 12.24 -7.47
N VAL A 82 11.52 12.85 -6.38
CA VAL A 82 12.24 13.84 -5.56
C VAL A 82 12.09 13.55 -4.06
N GLY A 83 11.91 12.30 -3.70
CA GLY A 83 11.77 11.88 -2.31
C GLY A 83 13.08 11.94 -1.52
N TYR A 84 12.95 11.84 -0.20
CA TYR A 84 14.09 11.91 0.74
C TYR A 84 14.95 10.65 0.73
N TYR A 85 14.35 9.47 0.50
CA TYR A 85 15.04 8.18 0.46
C TYR A 85 15.31 7.73 -0.97
N ASP A 86 16.35 6.88 -1.13
CA ASP A 86 16.58 6.22 -2.41
C ASP A 86 15.36 5.34 -2.76
N ARG A 87 15.04 5.24 -4.05
CA ARG A 87 13.92 4.42 -4.52
C ARG A 87 14.26 3.69 -5.81
N GLU A 88 13.96 2.38 -5.84
CA GLU A 88 14.09 1.57 -7.05
C GLU A 88 12.87 1.78 -7.95
N GLY A 89 13.12 2.08 -9.22
CA GLY A 89 12.09 2.23 -10.24
C GLY A 89 11.70 0.90 -10.90
N PRO A 90 10.66 0.92 -11.76
CA PRO A 90 10.14 -0.29 -12.41
C PRO A 90 11.15 -0.98 -13.36
N ASP A 91 12.19 -0.29 -13.77
CA ASP A 91 13.29 -0.81 -14.59
C ASP A 91 14.52 -1.26 -13.78
N GLY A 92 14.45 -1.17 -12.44
CA GLY A 92 15.55 -1.47 -11.53
C GLY A 92 16.54 -0.32 -11.31
N THR A 93 16.31 0.84 -11.92
CA THR A 93 17.13 2.03 -11.69
C THR A 93 16.92 2.57 -10.28
N ILE A 94 18.03 2.82 -9.55
CA ILE A 94 17.97 3.45 -8.23
C ILE A 94 17.96 4.96 -8.41
N TRP A 95 16.88 5.59 -7.98
CA TRP A 95 16.71 7.04 -7.90
C TRP A 95 17.20 7.53 -6.54
N PRO A 96 18.26 8.38 -6.50
CA PRO A 96 18.84 8.83 -5.23
C PRO A 96 17.89 9.78 -4.50
N GLY A 97 17.83 9.64 -3.17
CA GLY A 97 17.05 10.54 -2.32
C GLY A 97 17.70 11.92 -2.18
N LEU A 98 16.87 12.95 -2.21
CA LEU A 98 17.27 14.36 -2.09
C LEU A 98 17.13 14.82 -0.64
N LYS A 99 18.17 15.45 -0.10
CA LYS A 99 18.28 15.71 1.35
C LYS A 99 17.95 17.14 1.77
N SER A 100 17.77 18.05 0.81
CA SER A 100 17.34 19.44 1.07
C SER A 100 16.37 19.92 0.00
N ILE A 101 15.60 20.97 0.30
CA ILE A 101 14.75 21.63 -0.70
C ILE A 101 15.61 22.20 -1.84
N ASP A 102 16.80 22.69 -1.51
CA ASP A 102 17.73 23.24 -2.51
C ASP A 102 18.23 22.15 -3.47
N ASP A 103 18.44 20.89 -2.98
CA ASP A 103 18.75 19.74 -3.84
C ASP A 103 17.57 19.41 -4.77
N VAL A 104 16.34 19.46 -4.27
CA VAL A 104 15.13 19.24 -5.09
C VAL A 104 15.03 20.31 -6.18
N VAL A 105 15.19 21.59 -5.83
CA VAL A 105 15.14 22.69 -6.80
C VAL A 105 16.25 22.56 -7.84
N ALA A 106 17.49 22.27 -7.41
CA ALA A 106 18.62 22.09 -8.33
C ALA A 106 18.40 20.91 -9.30
N HIS A 107 17.90 19.79 -8.79
CA HIS A 107 17.58 18.61 -9.60
C HIS A 107 16.48 18.91 -10.63
N LEU A 108 15.37 19.51 -10.22
CA LEU A 108 14.28 19.86 -11.12
C LEU A 108 14.71 20.92 -12.16
N LYS A 109 15.57 21.89 -11.75
CA LYS A 109 16.12 22.87 -12.67
C LYS A 109 16.99 22.23 -13.75
N GLN A 110 17.85 21.26 -13.38
CA GLN A 110 18.64 20.50 -14.35
C GLN A 110 17.76 19.80 -15.37
N ILE A 111 16.65 19.18 -14.93
CA ILE A 111 15.67 18.56 -15.80
C ILE A 111 15.03 19.60 -16.73
N GLN A 112 14.57 20.72 -16.17
CA GLN A 112 13.97 21.81 -16.92
C GLN A 112 14.89 22.34 -18.02
N ASP A 113 16.17 22.51 -17.73
CA ASP A 113 17.19 23.06 -18.64
C ASP A 113 17.57 22.07 -19.76
N THR A 114 17.28 20.77 -19.61
CA THR A 114 17.72 19.71 -20.55
C THR A 114 16.60 19.02 -21.30
N ARG A 115 15.33 19.23 -20.94
CA ARG A 115 14.20 18.59 -21.63
C ARG A 115 13.89 19.22 -22.99
N ASP A 116 13.34 18.44 -23.91
CA ASP A 116 13.08 18.83 -25.31
C ASP A 116 12.09 19.99 -25.42
N ASP A 117 11.00 19.97 -24.63
CA ASP A 117 10.01 21.06 -24.58
C ASP A 117 9.95 21.66 -23.17
N PRO A 118 10.58 22.82 -22.93
CA PRO A 118 10.56 23.49 -21.63
C PRO A 118 9.22 24.15 -21.28
N SER A 119 8.26 24.19 -22.18
CA SER A 119 6.93 24.76 -21.96
C SER A 119 5.92 23.78 -21.37
N GLU A 120 6.16 22.48 -21.51
CA GLU A 120 5.30 21.46 -20.91
C GLU A 120 5.34 21.50 -19.38
N PRO A 121 4.28 21.03 -18.68
CA PRO A 121 4.28 20.91 -17.23
C PRO A 121 5.45 20.05 -16.72
N LEU A 122 6.14 20.49 -15.67
CA LEU A 122 7.15 19.73 -14.95
C LEU A 122 6.54 19.19 -13.66
N ILE A 123 6.36 17.87 -13.59
CA ILE A 123 5.71 17.20 -12.46
C ILE A 123 6.73 16.33 -11.75
N ALA A 124 6.76 16.42 -10.43
CA ALA A 124 7.58 15.59 -9.57
C ALA A 124 6.75 15.02 -8.40
N TRP A 125 7.29 14.01 -7.73
CA TRP A 125 6.59 13.34 -6.63
C TRP A 125 7.53 12.75 -5.57
N GLY A 126 6.97 12.42 -4.41
CA GLY A 126 7.71 11.76 -3.34
C GLY A 126 8.28 12.70 -2.27
N PHE A 127 8.05 14.02 -2.39
CA PHE A 127 8.49 15.01 -1.41
C PHE A 127 7.74 14.85 -0.07
N ASP A 128 8.44 15.02 1.06
CA ASP A 128 7.82 15.08 2.39
C ASP A 128 8.51 16.14 3.25
N PRO A 129 7.83 17.24 3.59
CA PRO A 129 8.43 18.38 4.29
C PRO A 129 8.90 18.07 5.71
N ILE A 130 8.45 16.97 6.33
CA ILE A 130 8.82 16.64 7.72
C ILE A 130 10.34 16.41 7.89
N TYR A 131 11.02 15.96 6.82
CA TYR A 131 12.47 15.72 6.85
C TYR A 131 13.32 16.98 6.75
N PHE A 132 12.75 18.13 6.38
CA PHE A 132 13.49 19.35 6.05
C PHE A 132 13.48 20.39 7.18
N GLN A 133 13.48 19.95 8.45
CA GLN A 133 13.66 20.76 9.66
C GLN A 133 12.73 21.98 9.76
N GLY A 134 11.45 21.78 9.39
CA GLY A 134 10.43 22.82 9.51
C GLY A 134 10.39 23.84 8.35
N ARG A 135 11.35 23.80 7.42
CA ARG A 135 11.24 24.55 6.15
C ARG A 135 10.24 23.83 5.26
N ARG A 136 9.28 24.57 4.73
CA ARG A 136 8.33 24.06 3.74
C ARG A 136 8.69 24.64 2.37
N MET A 137 8.52 23.81 1.32
CA MET A 137 8.69 24.26 -0.06
C MET A 137 7.61 25.30 -0.39
N SER A 138 8.01 26.41 -1.00
CA SER A 138 7.11 27.49 -1.40
C SER A 138 7.01 27.60 -2.92
N ALA A 139 6.02 28.38 -3.40
CA ALA A 139 5.92 28.70 -4.81
C ALA A 139 7.19 29.41 -5.33
N ALA A 140 7.81 30.27 -4.51
CA ALA A 140 9.05 30.95 -4.87
C ALA A 140 10.24 30.00 -5.04
N ASP A 141 10.31 28.90 -4.28
CA ASP A 141 11.34 27.86 -4.48
C ASP A 141 11.15 27.18 -5.85
N LEU A 142 9.91 26.92 -6.27
CA LEU A 142 9.61 26.29 -7.56
C LEU A 142 9.71 27.27 -8.76
N ASP A 143 9.55 28.59 -8.53
CA ASP A 143 9.83 29.59 -9.54
C ASP A 143 11.33 29.63 -9.92
N LEU A 144 12.24 29.21 -9.02
CA LEU A 144 13.67 29.05 -9.36
C LEU A 144 13.92 27.91 -10.38
N VAL A 145 13.00 26.95 -10.46
CA VAL A 145 13.00 25.91 -11.49
C VAL A 145 12.50 26.49 -12.80
N SER A 146 11.28 27.05 -12.80
CA SER A 146 10.72 27.80 -13.92
C SER A 146 9.57 28.70 -13.45
N ALA A 147 9.57 29.93 -13.90
CA ALA A 147 8.43 30.86 -13.77
C ALA A 147 7.55 30.91 -15.05
N GLU A 148 7.95 30.20 -16.13
CA GLU A 148 7.33 30.29 -17.45
C GLU A 148 6.47 29.07 -17.81
N CYS A 149 6.55 27.97 -17.04
CA CYS A 149 5.74 26.77 -17.23
C CYS A 149 5.21 26.25 -15.89
N PRO A 150 4.18 25.40 -15.88
CA PRO A 150 3.70 24.77 -14.66
C PRO A 150 4.76 23.88 -14.02
N VAL A 151 5.06 24.08 -12.74
CA VAL A 151 5.92 23.21 -11.91
C VAL A 151 5.14 22.75 -10.69
N ALA A 152 4.97 21.43 -10.54
CA ALA A 152 4.22 20.83 -9.45
C ALA A 152 4.99 19.69 -8.78
N VAL A 153 4.94 19.61 -7.46
CA VAL A 153 5.58 18.56 -6.66
C VAL A 153 4.54 17.91 -5.75
N LEU A 154 4.18 16.66 -6.06
CA LEU A 154 3.26 15.87 -5.26
C LEU A 154 3.99 15.29 -4.05
N HIS A 155 3.40 15.43 -2.85
CA HIS A 155 3.96 14.85 -1.64
C HIS A 155 3.83 13.33 -1.63
N ALA A 156 4.74 12.66 -0.90
CA ALA A 156 4.73 11.21 -0.70
C ALA A 156 3.40 10.73 -0.10
N SER A 157 2.77 11.54 0.76
CA SER A 157 1.47 11.23 1.37
C SER A 157 0.30 11.20 0.40
N LEU A 158 0.44 11.69 -0.83
CA LEU A 158 -0.62 11.87 -1.84
C LEU A 158 -1.78 12.80 -1.40
N HIS A 159 -1.58 13.58 -0.35
CA HIS A 159 -2.59 14.49 0.19
C HIS A 159 -2.26 15.97 0.01
N ILE A 160 -1.05 16.29 -0.45
CA ILE A 160 -0.53 17.65 -0.56
C ILE A 160 0.25 17.79 -1.86
N LEU A 161 0.16 18.97 -2.49
CA LEU A 161 0.91 19.31 -3.68
C LEU A 161 1.49 20.71 -3.52
N ASN A 162 2.78 20.91 -3.82
CA ASN A 162 3.39 22.22 -4.00
C ASN A 162 3.38 22.63 -5.47
N ALA A 163 3.11 23.91 -5.74
CA ALA A 163 3.04 24.49 -7.08
C ALA A 163 3.74 25.85 -7.14
N ASN A 164 4.29 26.18 -8.32
CA ASN A 164 4.89 27.49 -8.58
C ASN A 164 3.83 28.58 -8.79
N ASN A 165 4.27 29.84 -8.90
CA ASN A 165 3.36 30.97 -9.12
C ASN A 165 2.62 30.89 -10.45
N PHE A 166 3.19 30.25 -11.49
CA PHE A 166 2.49 30.00 -12.74
C PHE A 166 1.16 29.24 -12.54
N ILE A 167 1.19 28.14 -11.78
CA ILE A 167 -0.01 27.36 -11.45
C ILE A 167 -0.94 28.18 -10.54
N MET A 168 -0.41 28.89 -9.53
CA MET A 168 -1.23 29.68 -8.60
C MET A 168 -2.00 30.80 -9.31
N ASP A 169 -1.38 31.49 -10.26
CA ASP A 169 -2.03 32.52 -11.06
C ASP A 169 -3.08 31.93 -12.03
N ALA A 170 -2.74 30.80 -12.67
CA ALA A 170 -3.67 30.09 -13.56
C ALA A 170 -4.89 29.51 -12.83
N ALA A 171 -4.71 29.10 -11.57
CA ALA A 171 -5.78 28.59 -10.70
C ALA A 171 -6.58 29.71 -10.00
N ASP A 172 -6.20 30.97 -10.22
CA ASP A 172 -6.82 32.17 -9.60
C ASP A 172 -6.89 32.09 -8.06
N VAL A 173 -5.80 31.57 -7.44
CA VAL A 173 -5.73 31.27 -6.00
C VAL A 173 -5.96 32.51 -5.12
N LYS A 174 -5.58 33.70 -5.61
CA LYS A 174 -5.74 34.97 -4.87
C LYS A 174 -7.19 35.34 -4.62
N ASN A 175 -8.09 34.97 -5.55
CA ASN A 175 -9.50 35.27 -5.50
C ASN A 175 -10.37 34.06 -5.07
N ALA A 176 -9.76 32.91 -4.79
CA ALA A 176 -10.49 31.72 -4.41
C ALA A 176 -11.02 31.82 -2.97
N ASP A 177 -12.34 31.67 -2.80
CA ASP A 177 -13.02 31.60 -1.50
C ASP A 177 -12.67 30.34 -0.68
N ASN A 178 -11.96 29.37 -1.29
CA ASN A 178 -11.62 28.07 -0.70
C ASN A 178 -10.32 28.12 0.09
N SER A 179 -10.24 28.98 1.11
CA SER A 179 -9.03 29.22 1.90
C SER A 179 -8.53 28.00 2.66
N GLU A 180 -9.38 27.03 2.97
CA GLU A 180 -9.03 25.82 3.72
C GLU A 180 -8.20 24.81 2.92
N PHE A 181 -8.29 24.84 1.59
CA PHE A 181 -7.54 23.94 0.69
C PHE A 181 -6.21 24.53 0.20
N ILE A 182 -5.89 25.74 0.63
CA ILE A 182 -4.68 26.46 0.22
C ILE A 182 -3.99 26.98 1.48
N ARG A 183 -2.76 26.50 1.71
CA ARG A 183 -1.97 26.99 2.83
C ARG A 183 -1.58 28.46 2.62
N ARG A 184 -1.73 29.26 3.68
CA ARG A 184 -1.32 30.64 3.70
C ARG A 184 -0.25 30.87 4.77
N ASP A 185 0.62 31.84 4.54
CA ASP A 185 1.60 32.29 5.52
C ASP A 185 0.94 33.20 6.59
N ASP A 186 1.74 33.65 7.56
CA ASP A 186 1.30 34.52 8.66
C ASP A 186 0.76 35.88 8.19
N SER A 187 1.10 36.30 6.97
CA SER A 187 0.57 37.52 6.33
C SER A 187 -0.72 37.27 5.52
N GLY A 188 -1.18 36.03 5.46
CA GLY A 188 -2.35 35.61 4.71
C GLY A 188 -2.10 35.35 3.22
N GLN A 189 -0.83 35.38 2.77
CA GLN A 189 -0.50 35.11 1.36
C GLN A 189 -0.44 33.60 1.10
N PRO A 190 -0.94 33.12 -0.06
CA PRO A 190 -0.82 31.72 -0.46
C PRO A 190 0.66 31.32 -0.60
N THR A 191 1.01 30.16 -0.06
CA THR A 191 2.40 29.65 -0.06
C THR A 191 2.75 28.81 -1.29
N GLY A 192 1.76 28.40 -2.08
CA GLY A 192 1.91 27.42 -3.17
C GLY A 192 1.61 25.97 -2.75
N GLU A 193 1.19 25.75 -1.49
CA GLU A 193 0.85 24.43 -0.98
C GLU A 193 -0.67 24.22 -1.01
N PHE A 194 -1.11 23.21 -1.76
CA PHE A 194 -2.51 22.81 -1.95
C PHE A 194 -2.80 21.55 -1.11
N LEU A 195 -3.88 21.58 -0.33
CA LEU A 195 -4.23 20.59 0.68
C LEU A 195 -5.44 19.73 0.26
N GLY A 196 -5.32 18.43 0.46
CA GLY A 196 -6.39 17.47 0.17
C GLY A 196 -6.71 17.32 -1.32
N GLN A 197 -7.62 16.42 -1.63
CA GLN A 197 -7.96 16.09 -3.02
C GLN A 197 -8.48 17.32 -3.80
N LEU A 198 -9.31 18.15 -3.19
CA LEU A 198 -9.88 19.33 -3.85
C LEU A 198 -8.81 20.38 -4.16
N GLY A 199 -7.93 20.67 -3.20
CA GLY A 199 -6.80 21.59 -3.42
C GLY A 199 -5.88 21.09 -4.53
N MET A 200 -5.48 19.82 -4.48
CA MET A 200 -4.65 19.23 -5.54
C MET A 200 -5.33 19.30 -6.91
N TYR A 201 -6.63 19.01 -6.99
CA TYR A 201 -7.38 19.10 -8.24
C TYR A 201 -7.37 20.53 -8.81
N MET A 202 -7.51 21.55 -7.96
CA MET A 202 -7.41 22.97 -8.39
C MET A 202 -6.06 23.27 -9.06
N ALA A 203 -4.95 22.79 -8.51
CA ALA A 203 -3.62 22.97 -9.08
C ALA A 203 -3.44 22.13 -10.35
N MET A 204 -3.83 20.85 -10.34
CA MET A 204 -3.60 19.91 -11.44
C MET A 204 -4.40 20.25 -12.70
N ARG A 205 -5.56 20.92 -12.59
CA ARG A 205 -6.31 21.40 -13.76
C ARG A 205 -5.48 22.27 -14.70
N THR A 206 -4.47 22.95 -14.19
CA THR A 206 -3.59 23.83 -14.99
C THR A 206 -2.50 23.07 -15.75
N THR A 207 -2.30 21.80 -15.41
CA THR A 207 -1.28 20.92 -16.00
C THR A 207 -1.84 19.98 -17.07
N ASN A 208 -3.15 20.02 -17.34
CA ASN A 208 -3.86 19.05 -18.18
C ASN A 208 -3.70 17.58 -17.75
N LEU A 209 -3.30 17.34 -16.50
CA LEU A 209 -3.11 15.99 -15.95
C LEU A 209 -4.33 15.58 -15.14
N ASP A 210 -5.01 14.54 -15.59
CA ASP A 210 -6.03 13.83 -14.82
C ASP A 210 -5.43 12.57 -14.20
N LEU A 211 -4.96 12.70 -12.95
CA LEU A 211 -4.35 11.59 -12.21
C LEU A 211 -5.29 10.41 -12.04
N LEU A 212 -6.59 10.65 -11.86
CA LEU A 212 -7.57 9.59 -11.62
C LEU A 212 -7.86 8.80 -12.90
N ALA A 213 -8.06 9.48 -14.03
CA ALA A 213 -8.27 8.81 -15.31
C ALA A 213 -7.02 8.05 -15.76
N ALA A 214 -5.84 8.67 -15.62
CA ALA A 214 -4.57 8.06 -16.01
C ALA A 214 -4.16 6.88 -15.12
N ALA A 215 -4.55 6.86 -13.84
CA ALA A 215 -4.22 5.79 -12.90
C ALA A 215 -4.76 4.41 -13.35
N SER A 216 -5.88 4.37 -14.07
CA SER A 216 -6.48 3.12 -14.57
C SER A 216 -6.04 2.74 -15.99
N SER A 217 -5.08 3.45 -16.59
CA SER A 217 -4.63 3.17 -17.95
C SER A 217 -3.86 1.85 -18.07
N PRO A 218 -3.90 1.16 -19.23
CA PRO A 218 -3.12 -0.05 -19.45
C PRO A 218 -1.61 0.13 -19.19
N LYS A 219 -1.04 1.27 -19.54
CA LYS A 219 0.38 1.59 -19.30
C LYS A 219 0.67 1.66 -17.81
N THR A 220 -0.15 2.39 -17.05
CA THR A 220 -0.03 2.50 -15.58
C THR A 220 -0.07 1.14 -14.91
N LEU A 221 -1.06 0.30 -15.28
CA LEU A 221 -1.18 -1.05 -14.76
C LEU A 221 0.04 -1.91 -15.06
N GLN A 222 0.58 -1.84 -16.29
CA GLN A 222 1.77 -2.58 -16.67
C GLN A 222 3.00 -2.13 -15.87
N THR A 223 3.23 -0.82 -15.73
CA THR A 223 4.33 -0.28 -14.95
C THR A 223 4.22 -0.68 -13.48
N PHE A 224 3.03 -0.55 -12.88
CA PHE A 224 2.79 -0.99 -11.51
C PHE A 224 3.04 -2.48 -11.31
N SER A 225 2.61 -3.31 -12.28
CA SER A 225 2.83 -4.76 -12.21
C SER A 225 4.30 -5.17 -12.28
N GLN A 226 5.15 -4.35 -12.92
CA GLN A 226 6.61 -4.56 -12.92
C GLN A 226 7.21 -4.33 -11.53
N VAL A 227 6.80 -3.24 -10.85
CA VAL A 227 7.21 -2.97 -9.46
C VAL A 227 6.77 -4.11 -8.54
N ALA A 228 5.52 -4.56 -8.67
CA ALA A 228 4.98 -5.67 -7.89
C ALA A 228 5.79 -6.97 -8.09
N ARG A 229 6.06 -7.35 -9.34
CA ARG A 229 6.86 -8.54 -9.67
C ARG A 229 8.28 -8.46 -9.08
N GLN A 230 8.95 -7.29 -9.20
CA GLN A 230 10.32 -7.10 -8.69
C GLN A 230 10.43 -7.40 -7.19
N THR A 231 9.35 -7.22 -6.46
CA THR A 231 9.30 -7.37 -5.00
C THR A 231 8.56 -8.62 -4.53
N GLY A 232 8.18 -9.51 -5.47
CA GLY A 232 7.57 -10.80 -5.16
C GLY A 232 6.05 -10.75 -4.94
N VAL A 233 5.40 -9.65 -5.25
CA VAL A 233 3.95 -9.50 -5.10
C VAL A 233 3.22 -10.17 -6.27
N THR A 234 2.34 -11.11 -5.95
CA THR A 234 1.48 -11.81 -6.92
C THR A 234 0.02 -11.35 -6.86
N THR A 235 -0.38 -10.74 -5.75
CA THR A 235 -1.71 -10.12 -5.59
C THR A 235 -1.53 -8.76 -4.92
N CYS A 236 -2.09 -7.72 -5.53
CA CYS A 236 -2.00 -6.37 -5.03
C CYS A 236 -3.37 -5.70 -4.99
N THR A 237 -3.58 -4.84 -4.00
CA THR A 237 -4.78 -4.00 -3.96
C THR A 237 -4.53 -2.66 -4.64
N ASP A 238 -5.63 -2.05 -5.11
CA ASP A 238 -5.71 -0.61 -5.37
C ASP A 238 -6.78 -0.03 -4.47
N LEU A 239 -6.37 0.59 -3.37
CA LEU A 239 -7.28 1.09 -2.34
C LEU A 239 -7.70 2.55 -2.60
N ALA A 240 -9.03 2.79 -2.53
CA ALA A 240 -9.68 4.08 -2.78
C ALA A 240 -9.72 4.48 -4.26
N ASN A 241 -10.03 3.55 -5.15
CA ASN A 241 -10.26 3.86 -6.56
C ASN A 241 -11.75 4.20 -6.80
N PRO A 242 -12.08 5.37 -7.37
CA PRO A 242 -13.47 5.70 -7.70
C PRO A 242 -14.02 4.91 -8.89
N VAL A 243 -13.18 4.18 -9.62
CA VAL A 243 -13.48 3.38 -10.82
C VAL A 243 -14.38 4.17 -11.77
N PRO A 244 -13.83 5.14 -12.52
CA PRO A 244 -14.60 5.88 -13.52
C PRO A 244 -15.32 4.94 -14.50
N GLU A 245 -16.41 5.39 -15.08
CA GLU A 245 -17.20 4.58 -16.02
C GLU A 245 -16.34 4.09 -17.20
N GLY A 246 -16.36 2.78 -17.43
CA GLY A 246 -15.56 2.12 -18.48
C GLY A 246 -14.13 1.75 -18.05
N ALA A 247 -13.61 2.25 -16.94
CA ALA A 247 -12.27 1.91 -16.47
C ALA A 247 -12.13 0.40 -16.16
N GLU A 248 -13.20 -0.23 -15.65
CA GLU A 248 -13.25 -1.65 -15.37
C GLU A 248 -13.01 -2.53 -16.61
N VAL A 249 -13.38 -2.07 -17.79
CA VAL A 249 -13.16 -2.78 -19.06
C VAL A 249 -11.67 -2.76 -19.41
N ALA A 250 -11.04 -1.59 -19.39
CA ALA A 250 -9.62 -1.44 -19.70
C ALA A 250 -8.72 -2.18 -18.68
N MET A 251 -9.10 -2.13 -17.38
CA MET A 251 -8.43 -2.91 -16.33
C MET A 251 -8.50 -4.40 -16.65
N ARG A 252 -9.69 -4.93 -16.94
CA ARG A 252 -9.89 -6.34 -17.23
C ARG A 252 -9.11 -6.80 -18.46
N GLU A 253 -9.18 -6.07 -19.57
CA GLU A 253 -8.44 -6.38 -20.80
C GLU A 253 -6.92 -6.41 -20.58
N THR A 254 -6.42 -5.65 -19.61
CA THR A 254 -4.99 -5.60 -19.27
C THR A 254 -4.60 -6.74 -18.34
N VAL A 255 -5.35 -6.93 -17.26
CA VAL A 255 -5.02 -7.85 -16.15
C VAL A 255 -5.20 -9.33 -16.57
N GLU A 256 -6.17 -9.64 -17.45
CA GLU A 256 -6.43 -11.01 -17.90
C GLU A 256 -5.38 -11.59 -18.85
N LYS A 257 -4.44 -10.79 -19.34
CA LYS A 257 -3.34 -11.29 -20.17
C LYS A 257 -2.44 -12.24 -19.36
N ASP A 258 -2.03 -13.34 -19.94
CA ASP A 258 -1.10 -14.28 -19.29
C ASP A 258 0.25 -13.65 -18.95
N SER A 259 0.66 -12.62 -19.73
CA SER A 259 1.87 -11.84 -19.48
C SER A 259 1.74 -10.85 -18.30
N PHE A 260 0.54 -10.60 -17.78
CA PHE A 260 0.34 -9.71 -16.64
C PHE A 260 0.66 -10.48 -15.34
N PRO A 261 1.70 -10.07 -14.58
CA PRO A 261 2.34 -10.92 -13.58
C PRO A 261 1.69 -10.83 -12.18
N MET A 262 0.43 -10.42 -12.06
CA MET A 262 -0.24 -10.31 -10.76
C MET A 262 -1.77 -10.36 -10.86
N ARG A 263 -2.43 -10.52 -9.71
CA ARG A 263 -3.87 -10.28 -9.51
C ARG A 263 -4.07 -8.87 -8.97
N LEU A 264 -5.15 -8.24 -9.38
CA LEU A 264 -5.55 -6.92 -8.91
C LEU A 264 -6.87 -6.98 -8.14
N VAL A 265 -6.88 -6.46 -6.92
CA VAL A 265 -8.07 -6.30 -6.08
C VAL A 265 -8.34 -4.81 -5.93
N VAL A 266 -9.36 -4.33 -6.61
CA VAL A 266 -9.74 -2.90 -6.57
C VAL A 266 -10.75 -2.68 -5.45
N ALA A 267 -10.40 -1.82 -4.50
CA ALA A 267 -11.32 -1.35 -3.48
C ALA A 267 -11.99 -0.06 -3.92
N PHE A 268 -13.30 -0.14 -4.14
CA PHE A 268 -14.09 1.00 -4.57
C PHE A 268 -14.11 2.11 -3.50
N GLN A 269 -13.88 3.35 -3.90
CA GLN A 269 -13.98 4.51 -2.99
C GLN A 269 -15.45 4.74 -2.60
N GLY A 270 -15.84 4.25 -1.42
CA GLY A 270 -17.22 4.13 -0.99
C GLY A 270 -17.98 5.45 -0.81
N ASN A 271 -17.27 6.57 -0.59
CA ASN A 271 -17.85 7.89 -0.40
C ASN A 271 -17.80 8.79 -1.66
N SER A 272 -17.52 8.22 -2.83
CA SER A 272 -17.53 8.95 -4.11
C SER A 272 -18.93 9.35 -4.57
N LEU A 273 -19.96 8.66 -4.08
CA LEU A 273 -21.37 8.86 -4.37
C LEU A 273 -22.18 8.83 -3.06
N PRO A 274 -23.46 9.26 -3.02
CA PRO A 274 -24.34 9.02 -1.87
C PRO A 274 -24.45 7.53 -1.52
N PRO A 275 -24.75 7.14 -0.26
CA PRO A 275 -24.65 5.75 0.19
C PRO A 275 -25.38 4.72 -0.68
N GLU A 276 -26.66 4.98 -1.04
CA GLU A 276 -27.45 4.04 -1.85
C GLU A 276 -26.93 3.90 -3.28
N GLU A 277 -26.52 5.01 -3.90
CA GLU A 277 -25.92 5.03 -5.24
C GLU A 277 -24.55 4.35 -5.24
N SER A 278 -23.78 4.56 -4.19
CA SER A 278 -22.46 3.96 -3.99
C SER A 278 -22.55 2.43 -3.85
N VAL A 279 -23.53 1.93 -3.10
CA VAL A 279 -23.82 0.49 -2.99
C VAL A 279 -24.24 -0.07 -4.36
N ALA A 280 -25.13 0.61 -5.09
CA ALA A 280 -25.56 0.16 -6.41
C ALA A 280 -24.37 0.12 -7.42
N ARG A 281 -23.48 1.13 -7.37
CA ARG A 281 -22.26 1.13 -8.21
C ARG A 281 -21.36 -0.04 -7.87
N MET A 282 -21.13 -0.32 -6.58
CA MET A 282 -20.31 -1.46 -6.14
C MET A 282 -20.90 -2.80 -6.58
N GLN A 283 -22.22 -2.98 -6.53
CA GLN A 283 -22.89 -4.18 -7.04
C GLN A 283 -22.65 -4.36 -8.54
N ALA A 284 -22.77 -3.27 -9.31
CA ALA A 284 -22.51 -3.29 -10.75
C ALA A 284 -21.03 -3.61 -11.09
N LEU A 285 -20.08 -3.17 -10.25
CA LEU A 285 -18.66 -3.49 -10.40
C LEU A 285 -18.40 -4.98 -10.08
N GLN A 286 -19.04 -5.52 -9.05
CA GLN A 286 -18.88 -6.92 -8.67
C GLN A 286 -19.25 -7.89 -9.82
N ASP A 287 -20.24 -7.53 -10.66
CA ASP A 287 -20.61 -8.31 -11.86
C ASP A 287 -19.53 -8.27 -12.97
N LYS A 288 -18.54 -7.36 -12.86
CA LYS A 288 -17.46 -7.20 -13.84
C LYS A 288 -16.15 -7.87 -13.44
N GLN A 289 -16.08 -8.46 -12.24
CA GLN A 289 -14.88 -9.13 -11.76
C GLN A 289 -14.52 -10.37 -12.60
N SER A 290 -13.28 -10.79 -12.48
CA SER A 290 -12.74 -11.99 -13.12
C SER A 290 -11.78 -12.73 -12.18
N ASP A 291 -11.10 -13.75 -12.66
CA ASP A 291 -10.13 -14.49 -11.87
C ASP A 291 -8.95 -13.62 -11.40
N LYS A 292 -8.48 -12.70 -12.26
CA LYS A 292 -7.34 -11.83 -11.96
C LYS A 292 -7.73 -10.41 -11.57
N LEU A 293 -8.98 -9.98 -11.76
CA LEU A 293 -9.50 -8.67 -11.39
C LEU A 293 -10.68 -8.81 -10.45
N ARG A 294 -10.55 -8.33 -9.22
CA ARG A 294 -11.60 -8.42 -8.20
C ARG A 294 -12.11 -7.02 -7.82
N PHE A 295 -13.42 -6.91 -7.69
CA PHE A 295 -14.14 -5.79 -7.10
C PHE A 295 -14.92 -6.33 -5.90
N SER A 296 -14.24 -6.49 -4.75
CA SER A 296 -14.81 -7.15 -3.57
C SER A 296 -14.78 -6.29 -2.31
N LEU A 297 -14.10 -5.16 -2.35
CA LEU A 297 -13.83 -4.31 -1.21
C LEU A 297 -14.31 -2.88 -1.43
N VAL A 298 -14.66 -2.23 -0.31
CA VAL A 298 -14.99 -0.80 -0.29
C VAL A 298 -14.03 -0.08 0.64
N LYS A 299 -13.46 1.05 0.22
CA LYS A 299 -12.52 1.85 1.00
C LYS A 299 -13.12 3.18 1.41
N PHE A 300 -12.84 3.55 2.67
CA PHE A 300 -13.08 4.88 3.23
C PHE A 300 -11.79 5.46 3.79
N VAL A 301 -11.63 6.77 3.71
CA VAL A 301 -10.52 7.51 4.31
C VAL A 301 -11.13 8.44 5.36
N ALA A 302 -11.00 8.05 6.65
CA ALA A 302 -11.70 8.74 7.72
C ALA A 302 -10.90 9.92 8.29
N ASP A 303 -9.57 9.78 8.45
CA ASP A 303 -8.65 10.86 8.85
C ASP A 303 -7.43 10.92 7.93
N GLY A 304 -6.45 11.74 8.26
CA GLY A 304 -5.21 11.88 7.48
C GLY A 304 -4.00 11.23 8.16
N SER A 305 -2.79 11.69 7.83
CA SER A 305 -1.52 11.16 8.31
C SER A 305 -0.99 11.88 9.55
N ILE A 306 -0.23 11.17 10.41
CA ILE A 306 0.40 11.76 11.59
C ILE A 306 1.53 12.71 11.18
N GLN A 307 2.39 12.34 10.22
CA GLN A 307 3.48 13.16 9.70
C GLN A 307 2.98 14.43 9.00
N GLY A 308 1.77 14.40 8.45
CA GLY A 308 1.11 15.56 7.84
C GLY A 308 0.27 16.39 8.82
N PHE A 309 0.24 16.06 10.10
CA PHE A 309 -0.58 16.70 11.15
C PHE A 309 -2.09 16.70 10.83
N SER A 310 -2.56 15.70 10.12
CA SER A 310 -3.97 15.57 9.72
C SER A 310 -4.68 14.35 10.30
N ALA A 311 -4.01 13.47 11.04
CA ALA A 311 -4.61 12.37 11.78
C ALA A 311 -5.37 12.87 13.02
N ARG A 312 -6.52 12.27 13.33
CA ARG A 312 -7.36 12.59 14.51
C ARG A 312 -6.88 11.85 15.74
N LEU A 313 -6.29 12.59 16.67
CA LEU A 313 -5.68 12.07 17.88
C LEU A 313 -6.52 12.42 19.12
N LYS A 314 -6.63 11.49 20.08
CA LYS A 314 -7.12 11.77 21.43
C LYS A 314 -6.22 12.76 22.15
N TRP A 315 -6.75 13.45 23.16
CA TRP A 315 -5.93 14.30 24.03
C TRP A 315 -4.70 13.50 24.53
N PRO A 316 -3.49 14.07 24.56
CA PRO A 316 -3.11 15.48 24.39
C PRO A 316 -2.80 15.90 22.94
N HIS A 317 -3.28 15.18 21.90
CA HIS A 317 -3.07 15.50 20.48
C HIS A 317 -1.59 15.44 20.08
N TYR A 318 -1.13 16.34 19.22
CA TYR A 318 0.26 16.35 18.75
C TYR A 318 1.23 16.86 19.83
N TYR A 319 2.40 16.22 19.91
CA TYR A 319 3.42 16.52 20.94
C TYR A 319 3.98 17.93 20.85
N ASN A 320 4.13 18.47 19.64
CA ASN A 320 4.59 19.84 19.39
C ASN A 320 3.50 20.92 19.59
N GLY A 321 2.30 20.53 20.01
CA GLY A 321 1.17 21.45 20.22
C GLY A 321 0.44 21.89 18.95
N ALA A 322 0.71 21.24 17.80
CA ALA A 322 -0.08 21.47 16.59
C ALA A 322 -1.57 21.18 16.84
N PRO A 323 -2.49 21.85 16.12
CA PRO A 323 -3.92 21.56 16.17
C PRO A 323 -4.20 20.07 15.85
N ASN A 324 -5.27 19.52 16.41
CA ASN A 324 -5.69 18.16 16.07
C ASN A 324 -6.04 18.06 14.58
N GLY A 325 -5.96 16.85 14.03
CA GLY A 325 -6.21 16.58 12.62
C GLY A 325 -7.66 16.82 12.17
N LEU A 326 -7.94 16.41 10.94
CA LEU A 326 -9.21 16.65 10.26
C LEU A 326 -9.99 15.33 10.09
N TRP A 327 -11.30 15.42 10.09
CA TRP A 327 -12.16 14.38 9.55
C TRP A 327 -12.25 14.55 8.02
N TYR A 328 -11.84 13.52 7.25
CA TYR A 328 -12.04 13.50 5.80
C TYR A 328 -13.45 13.00 5.46
N ILE A 329 -14.02 12.20 6.37
CA ILE A 329 -15.44 11.86 6.38
C ILE A 329 -15.95 12.14 7.79
N GLU A 330 -16.97 12.98 7.91
CA GLU A 330 -17.60 13.26 9.19
C GLU A 330 -18.12 11.97 9.84
N PRO A 331 -17.99 11.79 11.16
CA PRO A 331 -18.33 10.55 11.88
C PRO A 331 -19.72 9.99 11.58
N ASP A 332 -20.75 10.86 11.52
CA ASP A 332 -22.11 10.44 11.23
C ASP A 332 -22.27 9.96 9.77
N ARG A 333 -21.57 10.60 8.83
CA ARG A 333 -21.55 10.16 7.43
C ARG A 333 -20.82 8.83 7.28
N LEU A 334 -19.71 8.64 7.97
CA LEU A 334 -19.00 7.35 7.97
C LEU A 334 -19.91 6.22 8.48
N ARG A 335 -20.69 6.47 9.55
CA ARG A 335 -21.66 5.52 10.09
C ARG A 335 -22.75 5.17 9.07
N GLU A 336 -23.28 6.15 8.34
CA GLU A 336 -24.28 5.91 7.30
C GLU A 336 -23.72 5.00 6.20
N TYR A 337 -22.52 5.28 5.68
CA TYR A 337 -21.87 4.46 4.66
C TYR A 337 -21.59 3.03 5.16
N LEU A 338 -20.98 2.89 6.34
CA LEU A 338 -20.66 1.58 6.91
C LEU A 338 -21.93 0.74 7.12
N THR A 339 -23.03 1.36 7.57
CA THR A 339 -24.31 0.67 7.73
C THR A 339 -24.85 0.21 6.38
N ALA A 340 -24.87 1.07 5.35
CA ALA A 340 -25.39 0.73 4.02
C ALA A 340 -24.59 -0.40 3.37
N PHE A 341 -23.25 -0.35 3.41
CA PHE A 341 -22.39 -1.39 2.83
C PHE A 341 -22.43 -2.69 3.63
N THR A 342 -22.51 -2.64 4.97
CA THR A 342 -22.69 -3.83 5.81
C THR A 342 -24.02 -4.52 5.51
N GLN A 343 -25.11 -3.76 5.38
CA GLN A 343 -26.42 -4.27 4.98
C GLN A 343 -26.38 -4.94 3.61
N ALA A 344 -25.62 -4.38 2.67
CA ALA A 344 -25.47 -4.93 1.32
C ALA A 344 -24.49 -6.12 1.24
N GLY A 345 -23.81 -6.48 2.32
CA GLY A 345 -22.87 -7.60 2.36
C GLY A 345 -21.50 -7.30 1.77
N PHE A 346 -21.07 -6.03 1.76
CA PHE A 346 -19.74 -5.63 1.30
C PHE A 346 -18.76 -5.41 2.45
N GLN A 347 -17.57 -5.97 2.32
CA GLN A 347 -16.47 -5.75 3.23
C GLN A 347 -15.94 -4.31 3.09
N CYS A 348 -15.76 -3.63 4.23
CA CYS A 348 -15.24 -2.26 4.28
C CYS A 348 -13.83 -2.25 4.86
N HIS A 349 -12.93 -1.51 4.19
CA HIS A 349 -11.62 -1.12 4.67
C HIS A 349 -11.64 0.36 5.02
N VAL A 350 -11.23 0.73 6.23
CA VAL A 350 -11.28 2.12 6.70
C VAL A 350 -9.89 2.57 7.12
N HIS A 351 -9.42 3.65 6.51
CA HIS A 351 -8.18 4.33 6.90
C HIS A 351 -8.37 4.97 8.28
N THR A 352 -7.52 4.63 9.22
CA THR A 352 -7.50 5.20 10.57
C THR A 352 -6.05 5.28 11.06
N ASN A 353 -5.45 6.46 11.12
CA ASN A 353 -4.12 6.65 11.72
C ASN A 353 -4.21 7.03 13.20
N GLY A 354 -5.06 7.97 13.53
CA GLY A 354 -5.23 8.44 14.90
C GLY A 354 -6.07 7.52 15.76
N ASP A 355 -5.79 7.53 17.05
CA ASP A 355 -6.52 6.74 18.06
C ASP A 355 -7.96 7.23 18.30
N GLU A 356 -8.23 8.54 18.09
CA GLU A 356 -9.59 9.08 18.08
C GLU A 356 -10.39 8.55 16.87
N CYS A 357 -9.77 8.57 15.69
CA CYS A 357 -10.38 8.05 14.48
C CYS A 357 -10.65 6.55 14.57
N THR A 358 -9.70 5.79 15.10
CA THR A 358 -9.86 4.35 15.33
C THR A 358 -11.08 4.05 16.22
N GLU A 359 -11.25 4.79 17.33
CA GLU A 359 -12.38 4.57 18.24
C GLU A 359 -13.72 4.89 17.59
N VAL A 360 -13.83 6.04 16.94
CA VAL A 360 -15.06 6.47 16.25
C VAL A 360 -15.43 5.50 15.12
N THR A 361 -14.44 4.98 14.38
CA THR A 361 -14.68 3.98 13.34
C THR A 361 -15.19 2.66 13.93
N LEU A 362 -14.64 2.21 15.07
CA LEU A 362 -15.13 1.03 15.74
C LEU A 362 -16.56 1.21 16.28
N ASP A 363 -16.93 2.41 16.74
CA ASP A 363 -18.31 2.73 17.12
C ASP A 363 -19.26 2.59 15.91
N ALA A 364 -18.86 3.13 14.77
CA ALA A 364 -19.67 3.06 13.56
C ALA A 364 -19.81 1.62 13.02
N ILE A 365 -18.75 0.81 13.07
CA ILE A 365 -18.80 -0.63 12.71
C ILE A 365 -19.70 -1.40 13.68
N GLU A 366 -19.60 -1.15 14.99
CA GLU A 366 -20.44 -1.79 15.99
C GLU A 366 -21.92 -1.50 15.76
N ASP A 367 -22.27 -0.23 15.48
CA ASP A 367 -23.64 0.16 15.18
C ASP A 367 -24.15 -0.52 13.89
N ALA A 368 -23.33 -0.58 12.85
CA ALA A 368 -23.67 -1.26 11.61
C ALA A 368 -23.92 -2.76 11.81
N LEU A 369 -23.05 -3.43 12.57
CA LEU A 369 -23.19 -4.87 12.88
C LEU A 369 -24.35 -5.18 13.83
N ARG A 370 -24.71 -4.26 14.72
CA ARG A 370 -25.94 -4.38 15.54
C ARG A 370 -27.20 -4.29 14.70
N ALA A 371 -27.21 -3.38 13.72
CA ALA A 371 -28.33 -3.23 12.78
C ALA A 371 -28.41 -4.40 11.78
N HIS A 372 -27.27 -4.85 11.29
CA HIS A 372 -27.14 -5.89 10.25
C HIS A 372 -26.09 -6.92 10.65
N PRO A 373 -26.40 -7.92 11.50
CA PRO A 373 -25.45 -8.93 11.97
C PRO A 373 -24.83 -9.73 10.81
N TRP A 374 -23.50 -9.73 10.77
CA TRP A 374 -22.74 -10.45 9.74
C TRP A 374 -21.46 -11.07 10.34
N PRO A 375 -21.47 -12.35 10.74
CA PRO A 375 -20.36 -12.98 11.47
C PRO A 375 -19.02 -12.99 10.74
N ASP A 376 -19.00 -13.18 9.41
CA ASP A 376 -17.78 -13.19 8.59
C ASP A 376 -17.68 -11.92 7.72
N HIS A 377 -17.89 -10.76 8.32
CA HIS A 377 -17.79 -9.47 7.61
C HIS A 377 -16.35 -9.11 7.24
N ARG A 378 -15.38 -9.41 8.11
CA ARG A 378 -13.94 -9.11 7.97
C ARG A 378 -13.66 -7.65 7.64
N HIS A 379 -14.47 -6.71 8.14
CA HIS A 379 -14.12 -5.29 8.05
C HIS A 379 -12.72 -5.09 8.60
N THR A 380 -11.90 -4.29 7.93
CA THR A 380 -10.47 -4.15 8.27
C THR A 380 -10.12 -2.67 8.42
N LEU A 381 -9.46 -2.33 9.53
CA LEU A 381 -8.88 -1.01 9.70
C LEU A 381 -7.48 -0.97 9.10
N GLN A 382 -7.24 0.07 8.32
CA GLN A 382 -5.98 0.29 7.62
C GLN A 382 -5.10 1.23 8.44
N HIS A 383 -3.80 1.00 8.42
CA HIS A 383 -2.76 1.69 9.17
C HIS A 383 -2.84 1.45 10.67
N CYS A 384 -3.91 1.86 11.33
CA CYS A 384 -4.06 1.72 12.79
C CYS A 384 -2.82 2.21 13.58
N GLN A 385 -2.14 3.25 13.06
CA GLN A 385 -0.80 3.65 13.51
C GLN A 385 -0.76 3.92 15.02
N MET A 386 -1.82 4.51 15.59
CA MET A 386 -1.95 4.80 17.02
C MET A 386 -2.98 3.91 17.75
N ALA A 387 -3.38 2.79 17.15
CA ALA A 387 -4.29 1.87 17.81
C ALA A 387 -3.70 1.33 19.12
N SER A 388 -4.52 1.27 20.15
CA SER A 388 -4.12 0.81 21.49
C SER A 388 -4.57 -0.64 21.72
N ARG A 389 -4.03 -1.29 22.77
CA ARG A 389 -4.49 -2.61 23.23
C ARG A 389 -6.00 -2.64 23.52
N ALA A 390 -6.57 -1.55 24.00
CA ALA A 390 -8.03 -1.45 24.19
C ALA A 390 -8.81 -1.52 22.88
N HIS A 391 -8.28 -0.87 21.83
CA HIS A 391 -8.85 -0.96 20.49
C HIS A 391 -8.73 -2.39 19.93
N PHE A 392 -7.60 -3.06 20.09
CA PHE A 392 -7.41 -4.45 19.63
C PHE A 392 -8.38 -5.41 20.34
N LYS A 393 -8.58 -5.29 21.64
CA LYS A 393 -9.61 -6.08 22.38
C LYS A 393 -11.01 -5.88 21.81
N ARG A 394 -11.34 -4.64 21.49
CA ARG A 394 -12.62 -4.31 20.87
C ARG A 394 -12.74 -4.86 19.45
N MET A 395 -11.68 -4.72 18.63
CA MET A 395 -11.60 -5.30 17.28
C MET A 395 -11.82 -6.82 17.32
N LYS A 396 -11.14 -7.53 18.25
CA LYS A 396 -11.34 -8.97 18.45
C LYS A 396 -12.78 -9.32 18.73
N THR A 397 -13.43 -8.55 19.61
CA THR A 397 -14.84 -8.77 19.99
C THR A 397 -15.79 -8.56 18.81
N LEU A 398 -15.50 -7.58 17.96
CA LEU A 398 -16.31 -7.24 16.79
C LEU A 398 -15.97 -8.09 15.55
N GLY A 399 -14.86 -8.83 15.53
CA GLY A 399 -14.40 -9.56 14.34
C GLY A 399 -13.72 -8.66 13.29
N VAL A 400 -13.22 -7.50 13.70
CA VAL A 400 -12.51 -6.53 12.83
C VAL A 400 -11.05 -6.94 12.69
N GLY A 401 -10.53 -6.94 11.46
CA GLY A 401 -9.12 -7.16 11.15
C GLY A 401 -8.31 -5.86 11.13
N VAL A 402 -7.00 -6.01 11.09
CA VAL A 402 -6.03 -4.89 11.03
C VAL A 402 -5.04 -5.14 9.89
N ASN A 403 -4.75 -4.07 9.15
CA ASN A 403 -3.66 -4.03 8.19
C ASN A 403 -2.75 -2.85 8.58
N LEU A 404 -1.61 -3.14 9.24
CA LEU A 404 -0.70 -2.13 9.79
C LEU A 404 0.27 -1.61 8.73
N PHE A 405 0.60 -0.31 8.81
CA PHE A 405 1.62 0.31 7.98
C PHE A 405 2.98 0.33 8.70
N SER A 406 3.60 -0.83 8.87
CA SER A 406 4.84 -0.99 9.67
C SER A 406 6.01 -0.14 9.19
N ASN A 407 6.01 0.31 7.92
CA ASN A 407 7.04 1.17 7.36
C ASN A 407 7.07 2.57 8.01
N HIS A 408 6.00 3.03 8.70
CA HIS A 408 6.02 4.24 9.52
C HIS A 408 7.19 4.26 10.50
N LEU A 409 7.54 3.11 11.08
CA LEU A 409 8.62 2.99 12.05
C LEU A 409 9.97 3.36 11.45
N TYR A 410 10.24 2.90 10.23
CA TYR A 410 11.50 3.18 9.55
C TYR A 410 11.55 4.61 9.01
N TYR A 411 10.54 4.99 8.24
CA TYR A 411 10.57 6.24 7.49
C TYR A 411 10.38 7.46 8.39
N TRP A 412 9.46 7.42 9.35
CA TRP A 412 9.08 8.58 10.17
C TRP A 412 9.29 8.40 11.69
N GLY A 413 9.85 7.29 12.12
CA GLY A 413 9.98 6.95 13.53
C GLY A 413 10.74 8.01 14.34
N ASP A 414 11.81 8.56 13.80
CA ASP A 414 12.59 9.63 14.44
C ASP A 414 11.80 10.94 14.56
N GLU A 415 11.08 11.32 13.50
CA GLU A 415 10.25 12.51 13.44
C GLU A 415 9.01 12.37 14.34
N HIS A 416 8.39 11.20 14.37
CA HIS A 416 7.30 10.91 15.31
C HIS A 416 7.77 11.02 16.76
N ARG A 417 8.96 10.50 17.07
CA ARG A 417 9.54 10.62 18.40
C ARG A 417 9.88 12.06 18.78
N ALA A 418 10.41 12.84 17.86
CA ALA A 418 10.89 14.19 18.11
C ALA A 418 9.79 15.26 18.03
N ILE A 419 8.81 15.10 17.13
CA ILE A 419 7.93 16.18 16.69
C ILE A 419 6.45 15.88 16.96
N THR A 420 5.94 14.74 16.45
CA THR A 420 4.48 14.53 16.39
C THR A 420 3.91 13.81 17.61
N MET A 421 4.58 12.73 18.09
CA MET A 421 4.05 11.85 19.16
C MET A 421 4.79 11.98 20.48
N GLY A 422 6.07 12.35 20.44
CA GLY A 422 6.96 12.27 21.59
C GLY A 422 7.45 10.85 21.85
N PRO A 423 8.48 10.68 22.73
CA PRO A 423 9.21 9.42 22.88
C PRO A 423 8.34 8.23 23.30
N GLU A 424 7.39 8.45 24.20
CA GLU A 424 6.56 7.37 24.77
C GLU A 424 5.53 6.86 23.76
N ARG A 425 4.76 7.77 23.12
CA ARG A 425 3.72 7.37 22.18
C ARG A 425 4.31 6.83 20.89
N ALA A 426 5.44 7.37 20.43
CA ALA A 426 6.15 6.84 19.27
C ALA A 426 6.61 5.39 19.44
N GLY A 427 6.91 4.95 20.67
CA GLY A 427 7.22 3.56 20.99
C GLY A 427 6.05 2.59 20.79
N ARG A 428 4.81 3.09 20.77
CA ARG A 428 3.59 2.29 20.61
C ARG A 428 2.97 2.33 19.21
N LEU A 429 3.60 3.04 18.28
CA LEU A 429 3.15 3.08 16.89
C LEU A 429 3.20 1.67 16.26
N ASP A 430 2.21 1.35 15.43
CA ASP A 430 2.15 0.10 14.66
C ASP A 430 2.42 -1.15 15.54
N ASP A 431 1.67 -1.30 16.65
CA ASP A 431 1.83 -2.36 17.65
C ASP A 431 1.36 -3.72 17.11
N ALA A 432 2.17 -4.33 16.24
CA ALA A 432 1.89 -5.64 15.65
C ALA A 432 1.87 -6.76 16.69
N GLY A 433 2.80 -6.73 17.66
CA GLY A 433 2.84 -7.69 18.77
C GLY A 433 1.57 -7.66 19.58
N GLY A 434 1.11 -6.45 19.94
CA GLY A 434 -0.14 -6.26 20.65
C GLY A 434 -1.38 -6.70 19.90
N CYS A 435 -1.40 -6.48 18.60
CA CYS A 435 -2.47 -6.93 17.73
C CYS A 435 -2.60 -8.47 17.80
N LEU A 436 -1.48 -9.19 17.64
CA LEU A 436 -1.46 -10.66 17.69
C LEU A 436 -1.75 -11.21 19.11
N GLU A 437 -1.23 -10.57 20.16
CA GLU A 437 -1.49 -10.99 21.55
C GLU A 437 -3.00 -10.94 21.89
N GLU A 438 -3.72 -9.95 21.39
CA GLU A 438 -5.17 -9.86 21.56
C GLU A 438 -5.94 -10.77 20.58
N GLY A 439 -5.24 -11.45 19.65
CA GLY A 439 -5.83 -12.39 18.69
C GLY A 439 -6.63 -11.72 17.59
N VAL A 440 -6.25 -10.52 17.18
CA VAL A 440 -6.82 -9.80 16.03
C VAL A 440 -6.15 -10.29 14.74
N PRO A 441 -6.89 -10.59 13.67
CA PRO A 441 -6.30 -10.91 12.37
C PRO A 441 -5.42 -9.76 11.88
N LEU A 442 -4.15 -10.06 11.58
CA LEU A 442 -3.13 -9.09 11.21
C LEU A 442 -2.64 -9.29 9.79
N ALA A 443 -2.66 -8.22 9.01
CA ALA A 443 -1.86 -8.01 7.81
C ALA A 443 -0.93 -6.81 8.02
N ILE A 444 0.10 -6.70 7.19
CA ILE A 444 1.00 -5.54 7.13
C ILE A 444 1.20 -5.12 5.67
N HIS A 445 1.38 -3.82 5.44
CA HIS A 445 1.43 -3.24 4.10
C HIS A 445 2.48 -2.13 3.94
N SER A 446 2.74 -1.75 2.70
CA SER A 446 3.69 -0.69 2.33
C SER A 446 3.05 0.67 2.03
N ASP A 447 1.75 0.68 1.72
CA ASP A 447 1.02 1.86 1.23
C ASP A 447 1.67 2.49 -0.03
N ALA A 448 2.18 1.65 -0.92
CA ALA A 448 2.83 2.14 -2.14
C ALA A 448 1.88 3.04 -2.97
N PRO A 449 2.35 4.20 -3.44
CA PRO A 449 3.70 4.75 -3.50
C PRO A 449 4.17 5.56 -2.27
N VAL A 450 3.38 5.67 -1.20
CA VAL A 450 3.75 6.42 0.02
C VAL A 450 5.11 5.97 0.55
N THR A 451 5.32 4.64 0.61
CA THR A 451 6.65 4.03 0.70
C THR A 451 6.85 3.04 -0.44
N ALA A 452 8.05 2.48 -0.59
CA ALA A 452 8.32 1.49 -1.63
C ALA A 452 7.47 0.22 -1.41
N LEU A 453 6.91 -0.32 -2.49
CA LEU A 453 6.30 -1.64 -2.51
C LEU A 453 7.38 -2.69 -2.27
N ALA A 454 7.51 -3.20 -1.05
CA ALA A 454 8.56 -4.15 -0.67
C ALA A 454 8.13 -4.99 0.55
N PRO A 455 7.36 -6.08 0.37
CA PRO A 455 6.79 -6.86 1.49
C PRO A 455 7.84 -7.38 2.49
N LEU A 456 9.01 -7.83 2.03
CA LEU A 456 10.10 -8.26 2.93
C LEU A 456 10.67 -7.11 3.75
N PHE A 457 10.72 -5.90 3.20
CA PHE A 457 11.09 -4.71 3.96
C PHE A 457 10.00 -4.32 4.98
N THR A 458 8.73 -4.41 4.60
CA THR A 458 7.59 -4.20 5.50
C THR A 458 7.62 -5.20 6.66
N ALA A 459 7.90 -6.48 6.36
CA ALA A 459 8.12 -7.52 7.37
C ALA A 459 9.33 -7.19 8.28
N TRP A 460 10.43 -6.73 7.70
CA TRP A 460 11.62 -6.29 8.44
C TRP A 460 11.29 -5.15 9.42
N CYS A 461 10.48 -4.17 9.01
CA CYS A 461 10.04 -3.06 9.87
C CYS A 461 9.24 -3.58 11.08
N ALA A 462 8.29 -4.49 10.88
CA ALA A 462 7.46 -5.04 11.94
C ALA A 462 8.27 -5.91 12.94
N VAL A 463 9.25 -6.67 12.44
CA VAL A 463 10.10 -7.55 13.25
C VAL A 463 11.14 -6.76 14.07
N ASN A 464 11.82 -5.80 13.44
CA ASN A 464 12.94 -5.10 14.05
C ASN A 464 12.56 -3.81 14.77
N ARG A 465 11.54 -3.10 14.30
CA ARG A 465 11.06 -1.81 14.83
C ARG A 465 12.18 -0.77 14.96
N LEU A 466 12.98 -0.64 13.91
CA LEU A 466 14.09 0.31 13.84
C LEU A 466 13.75 1.48 12.91
N SER A 467 14.06 2.71 13.34
CA SER A 467 14.02 3.87 12.46
C SER A 467 15.17 3.84 11.44
N SER A 468 15.13 4.73 10.45
CA SER A 468 16.20 4.86 9.45
C SER A 468 17.56 5.25 10.06
N LYS A 469 17.56 5.83 11.25
CA LYS A 469 18.78 6.13 12.04
C LYS A 469 19.17 5.02 13.01
N GLY A 470 18.47 3.87 12.97
CA GLY A 470 18.75 2.70 13.82
C GLY A 470 18.23 2.83 15.25
N VAL A 471 17.33 3.78 15.52
CA VAL A 471 16.71 3.93 16.85
C VAL A 471 15.57 2.94 17.01
N ALA A 472 15.60 2.15 18.09
CA ALA A 472 14.52 1.24 18.41
C ALA A 472 13.26 1.99 18.89
N LEU A 473 12.11 1.59 18.38
CA LEU A 473 10.80 2.14 18.69
C LEU A 473 9.94 1.09 19.40
N GLY A 474 9.71 1.29 20.71
CA GLY A 474 9.02 0.33 21.57
C GLY A 474 9.93 -0.76 22.12
N GLY A 475 9.32 -1.81 22.66
CA GLY A 475 9.97 -2.95 23.28
C GLY A 475 9.71 -4.27 22.53
N GLU A 476 9.96 -5.37 23.21
CA GLU A 476 9.74 -6.72 22.64
C GLU A 476 8.25 -7.05 22.52
N SER A 477 7.38 -6.41 23.32
CA SER A 477 5.93 -6.65 23.29
C SER A 477 5.23 -6.10 22.04
N GLU A 478 5.84 -5.15 21.35
CA GLU A 478 5.32 -4.57 20.11
C GLU A 478 5.85 -5.28 18.86
N LYS A 479 6.89 -6.13 19.00
CA LYS A 479 7.50 -6.89 17.90
C LYS A 479 6.72 -8.15 17.57
N ILE A 480 6.91 -8.64 16.35
CA ILE A 480 6.47 -9.96 15.91
C ILE A 480 7.66 -10.80 15.42
N SER A 481 7.51 -12.11 15.37
CA SER A 481 8.56 -13.00 14.83
C SER A 481 8.64 -12.90 13.30
N VAL A 482 9.73 -13.45 12.73
CA VAL A 482 9.89 -13.55 11.27
C VAL A 482 8.73 -14.33 10.66
N GLU A 483 8.39 -15.49 11.24
CA GLU A 483 7.26 -16.33 10.78
C GLU A 483 5.93 -15.58 10.80
N GLN A 484 5.67 -14.84 11.88
CA GLN A 484 4.44 -14.03 12.00
C GLN A 484 4.39 -12.91 10.95
N ALA A 485 5.54 -12.27 10.67
CA ALA A 485 5.61 -11.23 9.64
C ALA A 485 5.43 -11.81 8.23
N LEU A 486 6.03 -12.97 7.94
CA LEU A 486 5.81 -13.67 6.67
C LEU A 486 4.35 -14.11 6.50
N TYR A 487 3.72 -14.57 7.59
CA TYR A 487 2.28 -14.87 7.60
C TYR A 487 1.45 -13.62 7.32
N ALA A 488 1.81 -12.46 7.88
CA ALA A 488 1.08 -11.21 7.72
C ALA A 488 1.13 -10.66 6.28
N ILE A 489 2.22 -10.90 5.52
CA ILE A 489 2.33 -10.52 4.09
C ILE A 489 1.83 -11.60 3.12
N THR A 490 1.30 -12.71 3.62
CA THR A 490 0.76 -13.83 2.83
C THR A 490 -0.66 -14.16 3.30
N MET A 491 -0.84 -15.10 4.22
CA MET A 491 -2.16 -15.55 4.73
C MET A 491 -2.93 -14.44 5.43
N GLY A 492 -2.28 -13.60 6.24
CA GLY A 492 -2.92 -12.48 6.93
C GLY A 492 -3.50 -11.47 5.93
N ALA A 493 -2.71 -11.13 4.89
CA ALA A 493 -3.17 -10.27 3.81
C ALA A 493 -4.27 -10.93 2.99
N ALA A 494 -4.15 -12.23 2.64
CA ALA A 494 -5.20 -12.99 1.95
C ALA A 494 -6.52 -12.99 2.75
N TYR A 495 -6.44 -13.18 4.08
CA TYR A 495 -7.60 -13.13 4.97
C TYR A 495 -8.30 -11.76 4.93
N SER A 496 -7.51 -10.67 4.95
CA SER A 496 -8.05 -9.31 4.88
C SER A 496 -8.75 -9.00 3.55
N LEU A 497 -8.50 -9.79 2.50
CA LEU A 497 -9.11 -9.66 1.17
C LEU A 497 -10.21 -10.71 0.91
N LYS A 498 -10.52 -11.58 1.87
CA LYS A 498 -11.41 -12.75 1.71
C LYS A 498 -10.95 -13.71 0.60
N MET A 499 -9.64 -13.85 0.43
CA MET A 499 -9.02 -14.73 -0.58
C MET A 499 -8.18 -15.86 0.04
N ASP A 500 -8.21 -16.04 1.36
CA ASP A 500 -7.43 -17.03 2.11
C ASP A 500 -7.75 -18.49 1.77
N THR A 501 -8.88 -18.76 1.13
CA THR A 501 -9.21 -20.06 0.57
C THR A 501 -8.62 -20.32 -0.82
N GLU A 502 -8.13 -19.27 -1.49
CA GLU A 502 -7.61 -19.34 -2.86
C GLU A 502 -6.09 -19.13 -2.92
N ILE A 503 -5.54 -18.24 -2.07
CA ILE A 503 -4.12 -17.83 -2.07
C ILE A 503 -3.59 -17.66 -0.64
N GLY A 504 -2.32 -17.28 -0.51
CA GLY A 504 -1.67 -16.94 0.77
C GLY A 504 -0.94 -18.09 1.44
N SER A 505 -1.20 -19.33 1.04
CA SER A 505 -0.41 -20.52 1.41
C SER A 505 -0.26 -21.45 0.22
N LEU A 506 0.73 -22.35 0.29
CA LEU A 506 0.93 -23.39 -0.72
C LEU A 506 0.24 -24.68 -0.25
N GLU A 507 -1.06 -24.75 -0.43
CA GLU A 507 -1.93 -25.88 -0.10
C GLU A 507 -2.57 -26.47 -1.36
N VAL A 508 -2.84 -27.77 -1.32
CA VAL A 508 -3.53 -28.48 -2.41
C VAL A 508 -4.86 -27.80 -2.73
N GLY A 509 -5.09 -27.54 -4.02
CA GLY A 509 -6.29 -26.88 -4.53
C GLY A 509 -6.24 -25.36 -4.57
N LYS A 510 -5.30 -24.71 -3.87
CA LYS A 510 -5.08 -23.27 -3.99
C LYS A 510 -4.38 -22.92 -5.31
N ARG A 511 -4.38 -21.66 -5.66
CA ARG A 511 -3.74 -21.16 -6.87
C ARG A 511 -2.22 -21.28 -6.78
N ALA A 512 -1.58 -21.56 -7.89
CA ALA A 512 -0.13 -21.62 -8.00
C ALA A 512 0.46 -20.20 -8.14
N ASP A 513 0.28 -19.42 -7.08
CA ASP A 513 0.85 -18.08 -6.92
C ASP A 513 2.03 -18.18 -5.94
N ILE A 514 3.25 -17.96 -6.44
CA ILE A 514 4.50 -18.27 -5.74
C ILE A 514 5.48 -17.10 -5.88
N THR A 515 6.16 -16.75 -4.80
CA THR A 515 7.35 -15.88 -4.80
C THR A 515 8.61 -16.75 -4.78
N ILE A 516 9.56 -16.44 -5.68
CA ILE A 516 10.83 -17.14 -5.82
C ILE A 516 11.92 -16.26 -5.22
N LEU A 517 12.59 -16.75 -4.16
CA LEU A 517 13.58 -16.03 -3.39
C LEU A 517 14.97 -16.64 -3.57
N ALA A 518 16.00 -15.81 -3.50
CA ALA A 518 17.39 -16.29 -3.47
C ALA A 518 17.69 -17.10 -2.20
N ASP A 519 17.19 -16.63 -1.05
CA ASP A 519 17.47 -17.19 0.26
C ASP A 519 16.19 -17.47 1.05
N ASP A 520 16.31 -18.34 2.08
CA ASP A 520 15.21 -18.66 2.98
C ASP A 520 15.09 -17.60 4.09
N PRO A 521 13.96 -16.85 4.17
CA PRO A 521 13.78 -15.76 5.13
C PRO A 521 13.92 -16.20 6.59
N ILE A 522 13.54 -17.43 6.91
CA ILE A 522 13.67 -17.98 8.28
C ILE A 522 15.14 -18.22 8.62
N VAL A 523 15.93 -18.69 7.66
CA VAL A 523 17.36 -18.96 7.85
C VAL A 523 18.17 -17.67 7.92
N VAL A 524 17.85 -16.70 7.04
CA VAL A 524 18.50 -15.38 7.02
C VAL A 524 18.20 -14.60 8.32
N GLY A 525 16.99 -14.75 8.85
CA GLY A 525 16.59 -14.16 10.12
C GLY A 525 16.26 -12.66 10.04
N ALA A 526 15.85 -12.10 11.17
CA ALA A 526 15.21 -10.79 11.29
C ALA A 526 15.95 -9.65 10.57
N MET A 527 17.26 -9.53 10.76
CA MET A 527 18.03 -8.40 10.23
C MET A 527 18.23 -8.46 8.72
N GLY A 528 18.34 -9.66 8.15
CA GLY A 528 18.61 -9.84 6.73
C GLY A 528 17.37 -9.91 5.85
N LEU A 529 16.14 -9.88 6.41
CA LEU A 529 14.90 -10.01 5.62
C LEU A 529 14.83 -9.05 4.43
N LYS A 530 15.17 -7.79 4.66
CA LYS A 530 15.07 -6.72 3.65
C LYS A 530 16.11 -6.84 2.52
N ASP A 531 17.13 -7.66 2.72
CA ASP A 531 18.27 -7.80 1.80
C ASP A 531 18.14 -9.06 0.91
N ILE A 532 17.08 -9.87 1.11
CA ILE A 532 16.81 -11.05 0.30
C ILE A 532 16.37 -10.65 -1.11
N SER A 533 17.10 -11.12 -2.11
CA SER A 533 16.75 -10.88 -3.51
C SER A 533 15.52 -11.69 -3.94
N VAL A 534 14.58 -11.03 -4.60
CA VAL A 534 13.46 -11.67 -5.28
C VAL A 534 13.88 -12.01 -6.71
N ILE A 535 13.89 -13.31 -7.04
CA ILE A 535 14.26 -13.82 -8.37
C ILE A 535 13.11 -13.65 -9.36
N GLY A 536 11.88 -13.74 -8.88
CA GLY A 536 10.69 -13.58 -9.69
C GLY A 536 9.43 -14.06 -8.96
N THR A 537 8.37 -14.19 -9.73
CA THR A 537 7.07 -14.68 -9.27
C THR A 537 6.53 -15.76 -10.20
N MET A 538 5.57 -16.52 -9.71
CA MET A 538 4.70 -17.38 -10.50
C MET A 538 3.26 -16.97 -10.18
N VAL A 539 2.45 -16.73 -11.20
CA VAL A 539 1.03 -16.39 -11.07
C VAL A 539 0.21 -17.35 -11.93
N ASP A 540 -0.74 -18.05 -11.32
CA ASP A 540 -1.51 -19.08 -12.01
C ASP A 540 -0.62 -20.13 -12.72
N GLY A 541 0.54 -20.47 -12.13
CA GLY A 541 1.51 -21.39 -12.73
C GLY A 541 2.41 -20.80 -13.82
N ASN A 542 2.22 -19.54 -14.21
CA ASN A 542 3.07 -18.83 -15.17
C ASN A 542 4.24 -18.13 -14.47
N VAL A 543 5.46 -18.44 -14.88
CA VAL A 543 6.69 -17.89 -14.28
C VAL A 543 7.03 -16.54 -14.90
N HIS A 544 7.37 -15.56 -14.05
CA HIS A 544 7.76 -14.20 -14.40
C HIS A 544 9.06 -13.83 -13.66
N LEU A 545 10.21 -14.00 -14.32
CA LEU A 545 11.52 -13.73 -13.70
C LEU A 545 11.90 -12.25 -13.77
N ASN A 546 12.68 -11.80 -12.79
CA ASN A 546 13.28 -10.48 -12.74
C ASN A 546 14.59 -10.48 -13.56
N GLN A 547 14.71 -9.57 -14.53
CA GLN A 547 15.90 -9.48 -15.36
C GLN A 547 17.14 -9.09 -14.54
N GLY A 548 18.26 -9.76 -14.78
CA GLY A 548 19.55 -9.45 -14.15
C GLY A 548 19.71 -9.87 -12.69
N ARG A 549 18.73 -10.59 -12.12
CA ARG A 549 18.80 -11.14 -10.74
C ARG A 549 19.03 -12.65 -10.71
N ASP A 550 19.43 -13.24 -11.85
CA ASP A 550 19.64 -14.69 -12.04
C ASP A 550 20.97 -15.19 -11.50
N ALA A 551 21.81 -14.37 -10.87
CA ALA A 551 23.15 -14.73 -10.42
C ALA A 551 23.20 -15.08 -8.93
#